data_845a6f9f54c07a20e7ddce2b2d436f84
#
_entry.id   845a6f9f54c07a20e7ddce2b2d436f84
#
_cell.length_a   1.000
_cell.length_b   1.000
_cell.length_c   1.000
_cell.angle_alpha   90.00
_cell.angle_beta   90.00
_cell.angle_gamma   90.00
#
_symmetry.space_group_name_H-M   'P 1'
#
loop_
_entity.id
_entity.type
_entity.pdbx_description
1 polymer ?
#
loop_
_entity_poly.entity_id
_entity_poly.type
_entity_poly.pdbx_seq_one_letter_code
_entity_poly.pdbx_strand_id
1 'polypeptide(L)'
;MNNVFVYCEIEGTTVQEVSQELLTKGRKLANELNVELHAVVAGTGIKGKVEDQILPYGVDKLFVFDAKDLFPYTSAPHTDILVNLFKEEQPQICLMGATVIGRDLGPRVSSSLTSGLTADCTELEIGPYDDAKTKTHYDNLLYQIRPAFGGNIVATIVNPDHRPQMATVRSGVMQKALYDGECKKEVVYPEVSKYVSPEAFVVKVLDHHVEAAKHNLKGAPIVVAGGYGMGSKENFDMLFDLAKVLHGEVGGSRAAVDAGWLDHDRQIGQTGVTVHPKVYISCGIS
;
A
#
# COMPACT_ATOMS: atom_id res chain seq x y z
N MET A 1 11.38 22.46 3.40
CA MET A 1 11.03 21.03 3.45
C MET A 1 10.53 20.63 2.08
N ASN A 2 10.78 19.39 1.69
CA ASN A 2 10.36 18.88 0.39
C ASN A 2 9.03 18.13 0.53
N ASN A 3 8.42 17.78 -0.60
CA ASN A 3 7.03 17.33 -0.69
C ASN A 3 6.81 15.89 -0.19
N VAL A 4 5.55 15.55 0.10
CA VAL A 4 5.10 14.19 0.38
C VAL A 4 4.71 13.52 -0.93
N PHE A 5 5.22 12.32 -1.18
CA PHE A 5 4.91 11.51 -2.36
C PHE A 5 4.11 10.26 -1.99
N VAL A 6 3.16 9.91 -2.85
CA VAL A 6 2.44 8.64 -2.81
C VAL A 6 2.62 7.92 -4.14
N TYR A 7 3.15 6.68 -4.08
CA TYR A 7 3.10 5.79 -5.23
C TYR A 7 1.71 5.17 -5.32
N CYS A 8 1.02 5.45 -6.42
CA CYS A 8 -0.32 4.94 -6.69
C CYS A 8 -0.23 3.63 -7.47
N GLU A 9 -0.60 2.54 -6.82
CA GLU A 9 -0.72 1.23 -7.44
C GLU A 9 -2.01 1.14 -8.24
N ILE A 10 -1.94 0.50 -9.39
CA ILE A 10 -3.08 0.32 -10.30
C ILE A 10 -3.23 -1.14 -10.73
N GLU A 11 -4.46 -1.51 -11.04
CA GLU A 11 -4.78 -2.73 -11.77
C GLU A 11 -5.47 -2.36 -13.09
N GLY A 12 -4.77 -2.58 -14.21
CA GLY A 12 -5.19 -2.04 -15.49
C GLY A 12 -5.22 -0.51 -15.47
N THR A 13 -6.40 0.09 -15.43
CA THR A 13 -6.61 1.55 -15.35
C THR A 13 -7.30 1.97 -14.04
N THR A 14 -7.46 1.05 -13.09
CA THR A 14 -8.13 1.30 -11.82
C THR A 14 -7.11 1.50 -10.71
N VAL A 15 -7.20 2.61 -10.00
CA VAL A 15 -6.35 2.91 -8.84
C VAL A 15 -6.78 2.05 -7.66
N GLN A 16 -5.82 1.34 -7.05
CA GLN A 16 -6.07 0.47 -5.92
C GLN A 16 -6.51 1.28 -4.68
N GLU A 17 -7.40 0.69 -3.88
CA GLU A 17 -7.98 1.35 -2.72
C GLU A 17 -6.93 1.79 -1.69
N VAL A 18 -5.89 0.97 -1.47
CA VAL A 18 -4.78 1.34 -0.59
C VAL A 18 -4.09 2.63 -1.02
N SER A 19 -3.97 2.88 -2.33
CA SER A 19 -3.40 4.13 -2.84
C SER A 19 -4.29 5.33 -2.53
N GLN A 20 -5.62 5.17 -2.62
CA GLN A 20 -6.58 6.21 -2.25
C GLN A 20 -6.57 6.51 -0.74
N GLU A 21 -6.42 5.48 0.10
CA GLU A 21 -6.19 5.64 1.54
C GLU A 21 -4.91 6.44 1.82
N LEU A 22 -3.82 6.09 1.11
CA LEU A 22 -2.53 6.75 1.25
C LEU A 22 -2.52 8.18 0.74
N LEU A 23 -3.25 8.50 -0.32
CA LEU A 23 -3.44 9.87 -0.78
C LEU A 23 -4.13 10.73 0.29
N THR A 24 -5.16 10.18 0.95
CA THR A 24 -5.83 10.85 2.07
C THR A 24 -4.86 11.10 3.24
N LYS A 25 -4.07 10.10 3.62
CA LYS A 25 -3.07 10.25 4.70
C LYS A 25 -1.94 11.18 4.28
N GLY A 26 -1.46 11.05 3.05
CA GLY A 26 -0.42 11.90 2.46
C GLY A 26 -0.83 13.39 2.47
N ARG A 27 -2.12 13.68 2.17
CA ARG A 27 -2.64 15.06 2.25
C ARG A 27 -2.60 15.61 3.67
N LYS A 28 -2.97 14.80 4.66
CA LYS A 28 -2.88 15.21 6.09
C LYS A 28 -1.43 15.52 6.48
N LEU A 29 -0.48 14.62 6.17
CA LEU A 29 0.94 14.82 6.46
C LEU A 29 1.51 16.04 5.73
N ALA A 30 1.14 16.24 4.46
CA ALA A 30 1.57 17.40 3.68
C ALA A 30 1.05 18.72 4.28
N ASN A 31 -0.19 18.74 4.76
CA ASN A 31 -0.76 19.90 5.46
C ASN A 31 -0.02 20.20 6.78
N GLU A 32 0.27 19.16 7.59
CA GLU A 32 1.03 19.30 8.84
C GLU A 32 2.44 19.84 8.59
N LEU A 33 3.08 19.42 7.50
CA LEU A 33 4.41 19.87 7.10
C LEU A 33 4.40 21.20 6.32
N ASN A 34 3.21 21.69 5.92
CA ASN A 34 3.04 22.85 5.05
C ASN A 34 3.80 22.71 3.72
N VAL A 35 3.64 21.55 3.07
CA VAL A 35 4.23 21.19 1.77
C VAL A 35 3.16 20.63 0.82
N GLU A 36 3.54 20.35 -0.42
CA GLU A 36 2.65 19.77 -1.41
C GLU A 36 2.53 18.24 -1.27
N LEU A 37 1.37 17.72 -1.67
CA LEU A 37 1.16 16.29 -1.91
C LEU A 37 1.38 16.01 -3.40
N HIS A 38 2.36 15.18 -3.69
CA HIS A 38 2.60 14.66 -5.02
C HIS A 38 2.20 13.18 -5.13
N ALA A 39 1.75 12.78 -6.29
CA ALA A 39 1.45 11.39 -6.58
C ALA A 39 2.21 10.93 -7.83
N VAL A 40 2.57 9.66 -7.87
CA VAL A 40 3.20 9.03 -9.03
C VAL A 40 2.48 7.72 -9.36
N VAL A 41 2.19 7.52 -10.63
CA VAL A 41 1.55 6.31 -11.16
C VAL A 41 2.27 5.90 -12.44
N ALA A 42 2.45 4.60 -12.63
CA ALA A 42 3.10 4.05 -13.82
C ALA A 42 2.32 2.87 -14.37
N GLY A 43 2.13 2.81 -15.69
CA GLY A 43 1.36 1.75 -16.33
C GLY A 43 1.26 1.90 -17.85
N THR A 44 0.29 1.25 -18.46
CA THR A 44 0.07 1.25 -19.89
C THR A 44 -1.35 1.69 -20.25
N GLY A 45 -1.48 2.70 -21.10
CA GLY A 45 -2.76 3.23 -21.56
C GLY A 45 -3.59 3.85 -20.43
N ILE A 46 -2.93 4.45 -19.44
CA ILE A 46 -3.52 5.01 -18.22
C ILE A 46 -3.81 6.50 -18.32
N LYS A 47 -3.16 7.20 -19.24
CA LYS A 47 -3.35 8.64 -19.48
C LYS A 47 -4.82 8.99 -19.74
N GLY A 48 -5.36 9.97 -19.01
CA GLY A 48 -6.76 10.37 -19.07
C GLY A 48 -7.74 9.44 -18.38
N LYS A 49 -7.26 8.44 -17.61
CA LYS A 49 -8.11 7.46 -16.92
C LYS A 49 -7.88 7.38 -15.41
N VAL A 50 -6.67 7.74 -14.95
CA VAL A 50 -6.29 7.65 -13.54
C VAL A 50 -6.39 8.99 -12.82
N GLU A 51 -6.39 10.09 -13.55
CA GLU A 51 -6.37 11.45 -13.02
C GLU A 51 -7.60 11.72 -12.15
N ASP A 52 -8.80 11.38 -12.65
CA ASP A 52 -10.06 11.56 -11.93
C ASP A 52 -10.19 10.64 -10.69
N GLN A 53 -9.34 9.63 -10.58
CA GLN A 53 -9.28 8.73 -9.44
C GLN A 53 -8.26 9.16 -8.39
N ILE A 54 -7.31 10.04 -8.73
CA ILE A 54 -6.19 10.47 -7.88
C ILE A 54 -6.35 11.91 -7.41
N LEU A 55 -6.62 12.84 -8.33
CA LEU A 55 -6.70 14.29 -8.05
C LEU A 55 -7.73 14.67 -6.97
N PRO A 56 -8.90 13.99 -6.85
CA PRO A 56 -9.90 14.34 -5.83
C PRO A 56 -9.42 14.17 -4.37
N TYR A 57 -8.28 13.51 -4.15
CA TYR A 57 -7.68 13.34 -2.81
C TYR A 57 -6.76 14.50 -2.39
N GLY A 58 -6.78 15.62 -3.12
CA GLY A 58 -5.99 16.81 -2.78
C GLY A 58 -4.54 16.74 -3.27
N VAL A 59 -4.32 16.09 -4.40
CA VAL A 59 -2.99 16.00 -5.03
C VAL A 59 -2.66 17.31 -5.72
N ASP A 60 -1.53 17.90 -5.38
CA ASP A 60 -1.03 19.14 -5.99
C ASP A 60 -0.35 18.86 -7.33
N LYS A 61 0.42 17.77 -7.43
CA LYS A 61 1.12 17.37 -8.64
C LYS A 61 1.08 15.87 -8.85
N LEU A 62 0.63 15.44 -10.01
CA LEU A 62 0.51 14.05 -10.41
C LEU A 62 1.46 13.74 -11.56
N PHE A 63 2.36 12.79 -11.38
CA PHE A 63 3.23 12.25 -12.42
C PHE A 63 2.64 10.97 -12.99
N VAL A 64 2.29 10.97 -14.27
CA VAL A 64 1.71 9.82 -14.98
C VAL A 64 2.73 9.29 -15.99
N PHE A 65 3.34 8.16 -15.66
CA PHE A 65 4.25 7.44 -16.55
C PHE A 65 3.46 6.41 -17.35
N ASP A 66 3.20 6.70 -18.61
CA ASP A 66 2.43 5.84 -19.51
C ASP A 66 3.29 5.32 -20.65
N ALA A 67 3.61 4.03 -20.63
CA ALA A 67 4.33 3.35 -21.71
C ALA A 67 3.91 1.88 -21.80
N LYS A 68 3.98 1.31 -23.02
CA LYS A 68 3.51 -0.05 -23.31
C LYS A 68 4.18 -1.12 -22.44
N ASP A 69 5.47 -0.95 -22.12
CA ASP A 69 6.27 -1.97 -21.43
C ASP A 69 6.24 -1.81 -19.88
N LEU A 70 5.40 -0.90 -19.36
CA LEU A 70 5.19 -0.73 -17.91
C LEU A 70 4.08 -1.63 -17.34
N PHE A 71 3.37 -2.38 -18.18
CA PHE A 71 2.38 -3.38 -17.75
C PHE A 71 2.59 -4.69 -18.52
N PRO A 72 2.49 -5.85 -17.87
CA PRO A 72 2.34 -6.06 -16.43
C PRO A 72 3.53 -5.55 -15.61
N TYR A 73 3.31 -5.31 -14.30
CA TYR A 73 4.35 -4.81 -13.41
C TYR A 73 5.61 -5.67 -13.47
N THR A 74 6.75 -5.01 -13.61
CA THR A 74 8.09 -5.58 -13.41
C THR A 74 8.91 -4.62 -12.55
N SER A 75 9.70 -5.15 -11.63
CA SER A 75 10.32 -4.32 -10.58
C SER A 75 11.35 -3.33 -11.09
N ALA A 76 12.16 -3.68 -12.08
CA ALA A 76 13.28 -2.82 -12.51
C ALA A 76 12.83 -1.50 -13.15
N PRO A 77 11.94 -1.47 -14.17
CA PRO A 77 11.47 -0.21 -14.74
C PRO A 77 10.78 0.71 -13.74
N HIS A 78 9.93 0.15 -12.85
CA HIS A 78 9.26 0.92 -11.82
C HIS A 78 10.23 1.46 -10.77
N THR A 79 11.29 0.70 -10.44
CA THR A 79 12.37 1.18 -9.57
C THR A 79 13.11 2.36 -10.20
N ASP A 80 13.49 2.25 -11.47
CA ASP A 80 14.17 3.32 -12.20
C ASP A 80 13.35 4.60 -12.24
N ILE A 81 12.03 4.50 -12.53
CA ILE A 81 11.12 5.65 -12.51
C ILE A 81 11.20 6.36 -11.16
N LEU A 82 10.99 5.64 -10.06
CA LEU A 82 10.93 6.27 -8.74
C LEU A 82 12.29 6.80 -8.29
N VAL A 83 13.37 6.04 -8.53
CA VAL A 83 14.71 6.46 -8.14
C VAL A 83 15.12 7.74 -8.87
N ASN A 84 14.90 7.82 -10.19
CA ASN A 84 15.28 8.98 -10.97
C ASN A 84 14.37 10.17 -10.69
N LEU A 85 13.04 9.96 -10.56
CA LEU A 85 12.12 11.00 -10.14
C LEU A 85 12.48 11.56 -8.74
N PHE A 86 12.82 10.70 -7.78
CA PHE A 86 13.16 11.14 -6.42
C PHE A 86 14.54 11.80 -6.32
N LYS A 87 15.46 11.53 -7.24
CA LYS A 87 16.70 12.31 -7.38
C LYS A 87 16.43 13.73 -7.87
N GLU A 88 15.42 13.93 -8.70
CA GLU A 88 15.03 15.25 -9.20
C GLU A 88 14.17 16.01 -8.18
N GLU A 89 13.09 15.40 -7.69
CA GLU A 89 12.10 16.05 -6.85
C GLU A 89 12.48 16.08 -5.36
N GLN A 90 13.43 15.25 -4.91
CA GLN A 90 13.96 15.25 -3.54
C GLN A 90 12.88 15.12 -2.46
N PRO A 91 11.98 14.13 -2.49
CA PRO A 91 10.87 14.05 -1.54
C PRO A 91 11.31 13.94 -0.07
N GLN A 92 10.51 14.52 0.84
CA GLN A 92 10.67 14.35 2.27
C GLN A 92 10.18 12.97 2.72
N ILE A 93 9.02 12.56 2.20
CA ILE A 93 8.31 11.33 2.55
C ILE A 93 7.86 10.63 1.27
N CYS A 94 7.92 9.29 1.27
CA CYS A 94 7.32 8.47 0.24
C CYS A 94 6.49 7.35 0.86
N LEU A 95 5.21 7.27 0.49
CA LEU A 95 4.27 6.26 0.95
C LEU A 95 3.91 5.30 -0.18
N MET A 96 3.81 4.01 0.15
CA MET A 96 3.40 2.93 -0.75
C MET A 96 2.47 1.95 -0.03
N GLY A 97 1.60 1.25 -0.75
CA GLY A 97 0.82 0.15 -0.18
C GLY A 97 1.71 -1.02 0.23
N ALA A 98 1.42 -1.69 1.35
CA ALA A 98 2.08 -2.95 1.72
C ALA A 98 1.46 -4.15 0.98
N THR A 99 1.28 -4.00 -0.33
CA THR A 99 0.81 -4.99 -1.29
C THR A 99 1.96 -5.87 -1.78
N VAL A 100 1.69 -6.81 -2.65
CA VAL A 100 2.75 -7.60 -3.32
C VAL A 100 3.71 -6.68 -4.09
N ILE A 101 3.16 -5.69 -4.81
CA ILE A 101 3.97 -4.72 -5.57
C ILE A 101 4.76 -3.81 -4.63
N GLY A 102 4.12 -3.21 -3.64
CA GLY A 102 4.82 -2.27 -2.75
C GLY A 102 5.88 -2.93 -1.87
N ARG A 103 5.72 -4.21 -1.52
CA ARG A 103 6.72 -5.00 -0.78
C ARG A 103 7.91 -5.41 -1.64
N ASP A 104 7.78 -5.45 -2.96
CA ASP A 104 8.90 -5.64 -3.90
C ASP A 104 9.55 -4.29 -4.24
N LEU A 105 8.76 -3.30 -4.63
CA LEU A 105 9.24 -2.01 -5.13
C LEU A 105 9.87 -1.13 -4.03
N GLY A 106 9.21 -1.03 -2.87
CA GLY A 106 9.66 -0.16 -1.78
C GLY A 106 11.09 -0.42 -1.32
N PRO A 107 11.47 -1.68 -0.97
CA PRO A 107 12.85 -2.00 -0.58
C PRO A 107 13.89 -1.73 -1.67
N ARG A 108 13.55 -1.93 -2.94
CA ARG A 108 14.45 -1.65 -4.08
C ARG A 108 14.73 -0.17 -4.19
N VAL A 109 13.68 0.66 -4.16
CA VAL A 109 13.80 2.13 -4.21
C VAL A 109 14.58 2.64 -2.99
N SER A 110 14.23 2.18 -1.80
CA SER A 110 14.91 2.53 -0.55
C SER A 110 16.40 2.20 -0.59
N SER A 111 16.76 1.00 -1.03
CA SER A 111 18.15 0.56 -1.17
C SER A 111 18.91 1.41 -2.19
N SER A 112 18.31 1.70 -3.36
CA SER A 112 18.95 2.49 -4.43
C SER A 112 19.17 3.95 -4.03
N LEU A 113 18.34 4.49 -3.14
CA LEU A 113 18.46 5.85 -2.61
C LEU A 113 19.24 5.91 -1.29
N THR A 114 19.69 4.77 -0.77
CA THR A 114 20.31 4.68 0.57
C THR A 114 19.44 5.32 1.64
N SER A 115 18.11 5.12 1.56
CA SER A 115 17.13 5.64 2.50
C SER A 115 16.55 4.52 3.38
N GLY A 116 15.88 4.89 4.47
CA GLY A 116 15.21 3.91 5.34
C GLY A 116 13.78 3.64 4.90
N LEU A 117 13.35 2.38 4.98
CA LEU A 117 11.97 1.95 4.74
C LEU A 117 11.43 1.17 5.94
N THR A 118 10.27 1.59 6.46
CA THR A 118 9.54 0.79 7.44
C THR A 118 8.39 0.06 6.76
N ALA A 119 8.38 -1.26 6.89
CA ALA A 119 7.37 -2.10 6.25
C ALA A 119 6.15 -2.33 7.15
N ASP A 120 4.96 -2.45 6.53
CA ASP A 120 3.71 -2.85 7.19
C ASP A 120 3.23 -1.90 8.29
N CYS A 121 3.39 -0.60 8.09
CA CYS A 121 2.89 0.41 9.01
C CYS A 121 1.36 0.36 9.11
N THR A 122 0.86 0.66 10.31
CA THR A 122 -0.58 0.79 10.57
C THR A 122 -0.96 2.22 10.95
N GLU A 123 0.02 3.05 11.30
CA GLU A 123 -0.17 4.46 11.62
C GLU A 123 1.06 5.27 11.19
N LEU A 124 0.85 6.53 10.84
CA LEU A 124 1.87 7.48 10.41
C LEU A 124 1.57 8.85 11.04
N GLU A 125 2.55 9.47 11.67
CA GLU A 125 2.40 10.77 12.33
C GLU A 125 3.64 11.64 12.07
N ILE A 126 3.51 12.95 12.23
CA ILE A 126 4.65 13.86 12.26
C ILE A 126 4.94 14.24 13.72
N GLY A 127 6.20 14.20 14.09
CA GLY A 127 6.59 14.57 15.46
C GLY A 127 8.06 14.95 15.60
N PRO A 128 8.43 15.58 16.74
CA PRO A 128 9.81 15.92 17.06
C PRO A 128 10.57 14.68 17.51
N TYR A 129 11.87 14.65 17.26
CA TYR A 129 12.74 13.56 17.71
C TYR A 129 14.09 14.09 18.18
N ASP A 130 14.51 13.69 19.38
CA ASP A 130 15.82 13.96 19.93
C ASP A 130 16.72 12.75 19.79
N ASP A 131 17.73 12.84 18.91
CA ASP A 131 18.71 11.76 18.78
C ASP A 131 19.72 11.83 19.94
N ALA A 132 19.61 10.86 20.85
CA ALA A 132 20.49 10.78 22.03
C ALA A 132 21.97 10.57 21.67
N LYS A 133 22.29 10.01 20.49
CA LYS A 133 23.66 9.73 20.06
C LYS A 133 24.32 10.97 19.46
N THR A 134 23.63 11.62 18.53
CA THR A 134 24.15 12.81 17.83
C THR A 134 23.83 14.10 18.56
N LYS A 135 22.94 14.08 19.56
CA LYS A 135 22.39 15.25 20.29
C LYS A 135 21.72 16.25 19.34
N THR A 136 21.19 15.75 18.22
CA THR A 136 20.48 16.56 17.23
C THR A 136 18.99 16.50 17.49
N HIS A 137 18.33 17.67 17.48
CA HIS A 137 16.89 17.81 17.53
C HIS A 137 16.32 17.90 16.12
N TYR A 138 15.24 17.14 15.86
CA TYR A 138 14.49 17.16 14.60
C TYR A 138 13.04 17.52 14.90
N ASP A 139 12.52 18.59 14.31
CA ASP A 139 11.16 19.08 14.59
C ASP A 139 10.06 18.23 13.92
N ASN A 140 10.34 17.68 12.74
CA ASN A 140 9.33 17.13 11.83
C ASN A 140 9.83 15.83 11.18
N LEU A 141 9.84 14.74 11.95
CA LEU A 141 10.10 13.40 11.41
C LEU A 141 8.80 12.62 11.24
N LEU A 142 8.80 11.71 10.27
CA LEU A 142 7.73 10.74 10.09
C LEU A 142 7.88 9.64 11.15
N TYR A 143 6.93 9.53 12.06
CA TYR A 143 6.75 8.38 12.93
C TYR A 143 6.06 7.28 12.13
N GLN A 144 6.77 6.19 11.96
CA GLN A 144 6.36 5.02 11.20
C GLN A 144 5.99 3.94 12.20
N ILE A 145 4.69 3.81 12.48
CA ILE A 145 4.16 3.00 13.58
C ILE A 145 3.67 1.68 13.03
N ARG A 146 4.16 0.59 13.60
CA ARG A 146 3.78 -0.76 13.18
C ARG A 146 3.68 -1.71 14.37
N PRO A 147 2.81 -2.74 14.31
CA PRO A 147 2.83 -3.84 15.25
C PRO A 147 4.16 -4.60 15.15
N ALA A 148 4.75 -4.89 16.31
CA ALA A 148 5.89 -5.78 16.46
C ALA A 148 5.43 -7.21 16.81
N PHE A 149 6.34 -8.07 17.26
CA PHE A 149 6.03 -9.46 17.58
C PHE A 149 4.88 -9.60 18.59
N GLY A 150 4.00 -10.58 18.34
CA GLY A 150 2.93 -10.96 19.26
C GLY A 150 1.69 -10.04 19.26
N GLY A 151 1.65 -9.00 18.42
CA GLY A 151 0.46 -8.15 18.27
C GLY A 151 0.21 -7.15 19.41
N ASN A 152 0.87 -7.30 20.56
CA ASN A 152 0.69 -6.44 21.73
C ASN A 152 1.76 -5.35 21.87
N ILE A 153 2.78 -5.38 21.03
CA ILE A 153 3.86 -4.40 21.03
C ILE A 153 3.75 -3.58 19.76
N VAL A 154 3.77 -2.27 19.92
CA VAL A 154 3.82 -1.31 18.82
C VAL A 154 5.20 -0.67 18.80
N ALA A 155 5.83 -0.65 17.64
CA ALA A 155 7.11 0.00 17.42
C ALA A 155 6.92 1.30 16.63
N THR A 156 7.47 2.40 17.15
CA THR A 156 7.60 3.66 16.43
C THR A 156 9.02 3.76 15.88
N ILE A 157 9.14 3.87 14.56
CA ILE A 157 10.41 3.92 13.86
C ILE A 157 10.56 5.29 13.20
N VAL A 158 11.77 5.86 13.26
CA VAL A 158 12.11 7.14 12.64
C VAL A 158 13.37 7.00 11.80
N ASN A 159 13.46 7.77 10.72
CA ASN A 159 14.63 7.86 9.83
C ASN A 159 15.12 9.31 9.76
N PRO A 160 16.00 9.74 10.70
CA PRO A 160 16.39 11.14 10.80
C PRO A 160 17.34 11.59 9.70
N ASP A 161 18.24 10.74 9.21
CA ASP A 161 19.40 11.15 8.40
C ASP A 161 19.18 11.12 6.90
N HIS A 162 18.34 10.22 6.40
CA HIS A 162 18.17 9.98 4.96
C HIS A 162 16.78 10.33 4.47
N ARG A 163 16.69 10.68 3.18
CA ARG A 163 15.43 11.01 2.50
C ARG A 163 15.30 10.23 1.19
N PRO A 164 14.07 9.91 0.78
CA PRO A 164 12.81 10.11 1.51
C PRO A 164 12.69 9.20 2.74
N GLN A 165 11.92 9.61 3.76
CA GLN A 165 11.45 8.70 4.80
C GLN A 165 10.36 7.81 4.17
N MET A 166 10.64 6.52 4.04
CA MET A 166 9.75 5.62 3.29
C MET A 166 8.96 4.70 4.20
N ALA A 167 7.68 4.51 3.88
CA ALA A 167 6.82 3.55 4.57
C ALA A 167 5.97 2.76 3.58
N THR A 168 5.85 1.44 3.80
CA THR A 168 4.73 0.70 3.25
C THR A 168 3.64 0.55 4.29
N VAL A 169 2.38 0.72 3.89
CA VAL A 169 1.22 0.76 4.77
C VAL A 169 0.22 -0.32 4.41
N ARG A 170 -0.29 -1.03 5.41
CA ARG A 170 -1.31 -2.06 5.19
C ARG A 170 -2.57 -1.50 4.57
N SER A 171 -3.18 -2.25 3.68
CA SER A 171 -4.50 -1.91 3.13
C SER A 171 -5.57 -1.96 4.23
N GLY A 172 -6.53 -1.04 4.19
CA GLY A 172 -7.68 -1.02 5.09
C GLY A 172 -7.41 -0.46 6.49
N VAL A 173 -6.20 0.07 6.76
CA VAL A 173 -5.87 0.68 8.06
C VAL A 173 -5.98 2.20 8.07
N MET A 174 -5.96 2.83 6.89
CA MET A 174 -6.12 4.27 6.73
C MET A 174 -7.50 4.61 6.20
N GLN A 175 -7.98 5.80 6.52
CA GLN A 175 -9.26 6.29 6.01
C GLN A 175 -9.12 6.72 4.55
N LYS A 176 -10.16 6.47 3.76
CA LYS A 176 -10.31 6.99 2.41
C LYS A 176 -11.36 8.10 2.43
N ALA A 177 -10.95 9.33 2.13
CA ALA A 177 -11.82 10.50 2.10
C ALA A 177 -11.37 11.48 1.00
N LEU A 178 -12.31 12.00 0.24
CA LEU A 178 -12.04 13.05 -0.73
C LEU A 178 -11.64 14.33 0.00
N TYR A 179 -10.80 15.13 -0.66
CA TYR A 179 -10.35 16.41 -0.15
C TYR A 179 -11.20 17.54 -0.72
N ASP A 180 -11.73 18.37 0.14
CA ASP A 180 -12.60 19.52 -0.22
C ASP A 180 -11.87 20.87 -0.25
N GLY A 181 -10.57 20.87 0.11
CA GLY A 181 -9.74 22.08 0.07
C GLY A 181 -9.17 22.38 -1.33
N GLU A 182 -8.52 23.52 -1.42
CA GLU A 182 -7.82 23.93 -2.65
C GLU A 182 -6.49 23.16 -2.80
N CYS A 183 -6.18 22.74 -4.04
CA CYS A 183 -4.91 22.17 -4.44
C CYS A 183 -4.62 22.47 -5.92
N LYS A 184 -3.34 22.37 -6.31
CA LYS A 184 -2.89 22.81 -7.65
C LYS A 184 -3.42 21.95 -8.79
N LYS A 185 -3.56 20.62 -8.57
CA LYS A 185 -4.02 19.62 -9.56
C LYS A 185 -3.20 19.63 -10.86
N GLU A 186 -1.91 19.91 -10.77
CA GLU A 186 -1.01 19.84 -11.90
C GLU A 186 -0.83 18.38 -12.34
N VAL A 187 -0.93 18.10 -13.64
CA VAL A 187 -0.66 16.76 -14.20
C VAL A 187 0.52 16.84 -15.15
N VAL A 188 1.51 16.00 -14.90
CA VAL A 188 2.73 15.90 -15.70
C VAL A 188 2.79 14.52 -16.33
N TYR A 189 3.13 14.47 -17.61
CA TYR A 189 3.35 13.24 -18.37
C TYR A 189 4.83 13.15 -18.76
N PRO A 190 5.70 12.61 -17.89
CA PRO A 190 7.11 12.52 -18.20
C PRO A 190 7.37 11.54 -19.33
N GLU A 191 8.38 11.82 -20.12
CA GLU A 191 8.86 10.88 -21.13
C GLU A 191 9.61 9.73 -20.43
N VAL A 192 9.05 8.50 -20.50
CA VAL A 192 9.55 7.33 -19.75
C VAL A 192 11.00 7.02 -20.04
N SER A 193 11.46 7.22 -21.30
CA SER A 193 12.85 7.00 -21.73
C SER A 193 13.88 7.85 -21.00
N LYS A 194 13.49 8.94 -20.36
CA LYS A 194 14.37 9.78 -19.53
C LYS A 194 14.58 9.22 -18.13
N TYR A 195 13.65 8.38 -17.66
CA TYR A 195 13.64 7.85 -16.30
C TYR A 195 13.99 6.38 -16.24
N VAL A 196 13.79 5.63 -17.33
CA VAL A 196 14.01 4.18 -17.38
C VAL A 196 15.09 3.86 -18.38
N SER A 197 16.12 3.16 -17.95
CA SER A 197 17.14 2.67 -18.85
C SER A 197 16.62 1.50 -19.70
N PRO A 198 17.06 1.34 -20.96
CA PRO A 198 16.69 0.19 -21.79
C PRO A 198 17.03 -1.15 -21.11
N GLU A 199 18.08 -1.19 -20.32
CA GLU A 199 18.55 -2.37 -19.57
C GLU A 199 17.60 -2.76 -18.44
N ALA A 200 16.70 -1.88 -18.00
CA ALA A 200 15.70 -2.21 -16.99
C ALA A 200 14.63 -3.19 -17.52
N PHE A 201 14.44 -3.26 -18.84
CA PHE A 201 13.47 -4.17 -19.47
C PHE A 201 14.03 -5.56 -19.78
N VAL A 202 14.83 -6.13 -18.85
CA VAL A 202 15.44 -7.47 -18.99
C VAL A 202 14.45 -8.62 -18.82
N VAL A 203 13.34 -8.38 -18.14
CA VAL A 203 12.27 -9.37 -17.90
C VAL A 203 11.10 -9.08 -18.83
N LYS A 204 10.67 -10.09 -19.57
CA LYS A 204 9.48 -10.03 -20.42
C LYS A 204 8.42 -10.94 -19.83
N VAL A 205 7.26 -10.38 -19.50
CA VAL A 205 6.09 -11.16 -19.11
C VAL A 205 5.49 -11.78 -20.38
N LEU A 206 5.45 -13.11 -20.44
CA LEU A 206 4.94 -13.86 -21.60
C LEU A 206 3.45 -14.07 -21.52
N ASP A 207 2.93 -14.25 -20.29
CA ASP A 207 1.51 -14.48 -20.04
C ASP A 207 1.15 -13.87 -18.69
N HIS A 208 -0.05 -13.32 -18.58
CA HIS A 208 -0.61 -12.75 -17.37
C HIS A 208 -2.04 -13.26 -17.18
N HIS A 209 -2.19 -14.22 -16.27
CA HIS A 209 -3.47 -14.83 -15.96
C HIS A 209 -4.01 -14.25 -14.64
N VAL A 210 -5.20 -13.66 -14.72
CA VAL A 210 -5.92 -13.14 -13.56
C VAL A 210 -7.10 -14.07 -13.26
N GLU A 211 -7.05 -14.78 -12.16
CA GLU A 211 -8.19 -15.51 -11.67
C GLU A 211 -9.20 -14.54 -11.04
N ALA A 212 -10.45 -14.61 -11.51
CA ALA A 212 -11.51 -13.84 -10.87
C ALA A 212 -11.70 -14.34 -9.43
N ALA A 213 -11.68 -13.42 -8.46
CA ALA A 213 -11.95 -13.76 -7.07
C ALA A 213 -13.36 -14.38 -6.97
N LYS A 214 -13.43 -15.62 -6.51
CA LYS A 214 -14.70 -16.36 -6.35
C LYS A 214 -15.52 -15.82 -5.17
N HIS A 215 -14.87 -15.15 -4.23
CA HIS A 215 -15.46 -14.67 -2.98
C HIS A 215 -15.06 -13.23 -2.68
N ASN A 216 -16.02 -12.45 -2.19
CA ASN A 216 -15.77 -11.03 -1.88
C ASN A 216 -15.50 -10.82 -0.39
N LEU A 217 -14.46 -11.45 0.16
CA LEU A 217 -14.06 -11.26 1.55
C LEU A 217 -13.71 -9.80 1.89
N LYS A 218 -13.03 -9.12 0.98
CA LYS A 218 -12.58 -7.74 1.21
C LYS A 218 -13.73 -6.75 1.38
N GLY A 219 -14.81 -6.94 0.63
CA GLY A 219 -15.99 -6.07 0.67
C GLY A 219 -17.11 -6.56 1.60
N ALA A 220 -16.94 -7.70 2.27
CA ALA A 220 -17.98 -8.28 3.10
C ALA A 220 -18.20 -7.46 4.37
N PRO A 221 -19.45 -7.03 4.67
CA PRO A 221 -19.76 -6.32 5.91
C PRO A 221 -19.70 -7.21 7.15
N ILE A 222 -19.86 -8.52 6.98
CA ILE A 222 -19.78 -9.53 8.04
C ILE A 222 -18.85 -10.64 7.58
N VAL A 223 -17.87 -10.99 8.40
CA VAL A 223 -16.94 -12.09 8.15
C VAL A 223 -16.98 -13.08 9.31
N VAL A 224 -17.21 -14.35 8.99
CA VAL A 224 -17.11 -15.48 9.94
C VAL A 224 -15.81 -16.22 9.62
N ALA A 225 -14.85 -16.19 10.52
CA ALA A 225 -13.53 -16.72 10.29
C ALA A 225 -13.23 -17.95 11.16
N GLY A 226 -12.72 -19.02 10.51
CA GLY A 226 -12.31 -20.24 11.19
C GLY A 226 -10.79 -20.37 11.26
N GLY A 227 -10.28 -20.85 12.40
CA GLY A 227 -8.89 -21.22 12.58
C GLY A 227 -8.68 -22.73 12.66
N TYR A 228 -7.43 -23.12 12.89
CA TYR A 228 -7.06 -24.54 13.05
C TYR A 228 -7.76 -25.23 14.23
N GLY A 229 -8.20 -24.46 15.25
CA GLY A 229 -8.99 -24.95 16.37
C GLY A 229 -10.39 -25.47 16.00
N MET A 230 -10.85 -25.29 14.75
CA MET A 230 -12.06 -25.94 14.23
C MET A 230 -11.92 -27.47 14.13
N GLY A 231 -10.69 -27.97 14.03
CA GLY A 231 -10.36 -29.39 14.11
C GLY A 231 -10.52 -30.19 12.83
N SER A 232 -11.46 -29.87 11.96
CA SER A 232 -11.64 -30.55 10.66
C SER A 232 -12.32 -29.66 9.62
N LYS A 233 -12.32 -30.09 8.36
CA LYS A 233 -13.00 -29.42 7.24
C LYS A 233 -14.52 -29.42 7.44
N GLU A 234 -15.09 -30.51 7.92
CA GLU A 234 -16.53 -30.67 8.12
C GLU A 234 -17.07 -29.66 9.14
N ASN A 235 -16.26 -29.28 10.13
CA ASN A 235 -16.66 -28.28 11.11
C ASN A 235 -16.76 -26.86 10.52
N PHE A 236 -16.19 -26.59 9.35
CA PHE A 236 -16.39 -25.34 8.64
C PHE A 236 -17.81 -25.20 8.05
N ASP A 237 -18.54 -26.28 7.83
CA ASP A 237 -19.94 -26.22 7.37
C ASP A 237 -20.78 -25.38 8.32
N MET A 238 -20.54 -25.47 9.62
CA MET A 238 -21.18 -24.66 10.65
C MET A 238 -20.93 -23.14 10.46
N LEU A 239 -19.71 -22.79 10.02
CA LEU A 239 -19.35 -21.39 9.75
C LEU A 239 -20.01 -20.89 8.46
N PHE A 240 -20.10 -21.74 7.44
CA PHE A 240 -20.84 -21.42 6.22
C PHE A 240 -22.33 -21.22 6.48
N ASP A 241 -22.94 -22.07 7.30
CA ASP A 241 -24.34 -21.92 7.70
C ASP A 241 -24.58 -20.62 8.49
N LEU A 242 -23.69 -20.30 9.43
CA LEU A 242 -23.76 -19.05 10.20
C LEU A 242 -23.60 -17.83 9.28
N ALA A 243 -22.60 -17.84 8.40
CA ALA A 243 -22.36 -16.76 7.46
C ALA A 243 -23.55 -16.55 6.51
N LYS A 244 -24.17 -17.62 6.05
CA LYS A 244 -25.39 -17.58 5.22
C LYS A 244 -26.55 -16.88 5.93
N VAL A 245 -26.80 -17.20 7.19
CA VAL A 245 -27.85 -16.56 8.00
C VAL A 245 -27.57 -15.07 8.20
N LEU A 246 -26.28 -14.71 8.38
CA LEU A 246 -25.87 -13.34 8.61
C LEU A 246 -25.65 -12.54 7.33
N HIS A 247 -25.82 -13.14 6.14
CA HIS A 247 -25.47 -12.55 4.85
C HIS A 247 -24.00 -12.07 4.80
N GLY A 248 -23.11 -12.88 5.39
CA GLY A 248 -21.67 -12.63 5.46
C GLY A 248 -20.86 -13.60 4.60
N GLU A 249 -19.54 -13.44 4.64
CA GLU A 249 -18.59 -14.33 3.99
C GLU A 249 -17.80 -15.16 5.00
N VAL A 250 -17.34 -16.36 4.55
CA VAL A 250 -16.48 -17.22 5.36
C VAL A 250 -15.05 -17.07 4.93
N GLY A 251 -14.16 -16.85 5.90
CA GLY A 251 -12.72 -16.87 5.73
C GLY A 251 -12.03 -17.72 6.77
N GLY A 252 -10.71 -17.82 6.70
CA GLY A 252 -9.96 -18.59 7.69
C GLY A 252 -8.50 -18.20 7.81
N SER A 253 -7.88 -18.71 8.87
CA SER A 253 -6.45 -18.54 9.10
C SER A 253 -5.63 -19.32 8.07
N ARG A 254 -4.38 -18.91 7.88
CA ARG A 254 -3.42 -19.64 7.03
C ARG A 254 -3.35 -21.14 7.40
N ALA A 255 -3.33 -21.47 8.68
CA ALA A 255 -3.24 -22.84 9.12
C ALA A 255 -4.45 -23.71 8.68
N ALA A 256 -5.65 -23.13 8.64
CA ALA A 256 -6.84 -23.82 8.14
C ALA A 256 -6.80 -24.02 6.61
N VAL A 257 -6.27 -23.03 5.87
CA VAL A 257 -6.07 -23.12 4.41
C VAL A 257 -4.96 -24.13 4.08
N ASP A 258 -3.81 -24.08 4.77
CA ASP A 258 -2.72 -25.03 4.59
C ASP A 258 -3.14 -26.48 4.90
N ALA A 259 -4.12 -26.68 5.81
CA ALA A 259 -4.74 -27.97 6.09
C ALA A 259 -5.77 -28.41 5.01
N GLY A 260 -6.05 -27.59 3.99
CA GLY A 260 -6.99 -27.89 2.93
C GLY A 260 -8.47 -27.79 3.32
N TRP A 261 -8.78 -27.09 4.42
CA TRP A 261 -10.16 -26.90 4.89
C TRP A 261 -10.89 -25.77 4.17
N LEU A 262 -10.15 -24.81 3.64
CA LEU A 262 -10.65 -23.69 2.83
C LEU A 262 -9.77 -23.46 1.61
N ASP A 263 -10.36 -22.88 0.57
CA ASP A 263 -9.64 -22.42 -0.60
C ASP A 263 -8.74 -21.22 -0.25
N HIS A 264 -7.66 -21.03 -1.01
CA HIS A 264 -6.65 -19.99 -0.75
C HIS A 264 -7.22 -18.57 -0.82
N ASP A 265 -8.22 -18.33 -1.67
CA ASP A 265 -8.91 -17.04 -1.81
C ASP A 265 -9.74 -16.63 -0.59
N ARG A 266 -9.95 -17.58 0.35
CA ARG A 266 -10.59 -17.35 1.66
C ARG A 266 -9.59 -17.12 2.81
N GLN A 267 -8.29 -17.11 2.51
CA GLN A 267 -7.28 -16.86 3.54
C GLN A 267 -7.32 -15.40 4.01
N ILE A 268 -7.43 -15.20 5.33
CA ILE A 268 -7.37 -13.89 5.97
C ILE A 268 -6.02 -13.71 6.66
N GLY A 269 -5.44 -12.53 6.52
CA GLY A 269 -4.22 -12.15 7.22
C GLY A 269 -3.13 -11.61 6.31
N GLN A 270 -1.90 -11.55 6.82
CA GLN A 270 -0.76 -10.89 6.17
C GLN A 270 -0.41 -11.46 4.78
N THR A 271 -0.59 -12.76 4.58
CA THR A 271 -0.33 -13.46 3.31
C THR A 271 -1.60 -13.81 2.53
N GLY A 272 -2.74 -13.28 2.96
CA GLY A 272 -4.04 -13.46 2.34
C GLY A 272 -4.75 -12.12 2.18
N VAL A 273 -6.08 -12.15 2.25
CA VAL A 273 -6.94 -10.97 2.13
C VAL A 273 -6.94 -10.20 3.45
N THR A 274 -6.68 -8.90 3.40
CA THR A 274 -6.95 -8.00 4.53
C THR A 274 -8.43 -7.63 4.48
N VAL A 275 -9.16 -7.87 5.58
CA VAL A 275 -10.59 -7.62 5.70
C VAL A 275 -10.86 -6.50 6.70
N HIS A 276 -11.91 -5.71 6.45
CA HIS A 276 -12.37 -4.64 7.35
C HIS A 276 -13.90 -4.68 7.50
N PRO A 277 -14.45 -5.78 8.05
CA PRO A 277 -15.89 -5.93 8.19
C PRO A 277 -16.45 -5.08 9.34
N LYS A 278 -17.75 -4.82 9.32
CA LYS A 278 -18.46 -4.22 10.46
C LYS A 278 -18.57 -5.21 11.64
N VAL A 279 -18.66 -6.51 11.33
CA VAL A 279 -18.70 -7.59 12.32
C VAL A 279 -17.73 -8.68 11.90
N TYR A 280 -16.83 -9.05 12.80
CA TYR A 280 -15.88 -10.15 12.63
C TYR A 280 -16.10 -11.21 13.72
N ILE A 281 -16.51 -12.41 13.32
CA ILE A 281 -16.73 -13.53 14.24
C ILE A 281 -15.59 -14.52 14.03
N SER A 282 -14.78 -14.74 15.05
CA SER A 282 -13.65 -15.68 14.99
C SER A 282 -13.95 -16.96 15.79
N CYS A 283 -13.72 -18.12 15.16
CA CYS A 283 -13.95 -19.43 15.73
C CYS A 283 -12.69 -20.29 15.62
N GLY A 284 -12.15 -20.76 16.75
CA GLY A 284 -10.97 -21.61 16.76
C GLY A 284 -9.70 -20.95 16.20
N ILE A 285 -9.57 -19.64 16.29
CA ILE A 285 -8.35 -18.90 15.95
C ILE A 285 -7.55 -18.67 17.22
N SER A 286 -6.31 -19.12 17.22
CA SER A 286 -5.37 -19.01 18.36
C SER A 286 -4.22 -18.06 18.03
#